data_80ff80082f74f991ce6168756f3d71d7
#
_entry.id   80ff80082f74f991ce6168756f3d71d7
#
_cell.length_a   1.000
_cell.length_b   1.000
_cell.length_c   1.000
_cell.angle_alpha   90.00
_cell.angle_beta   90.00
_cell.angle_gamma   90.00
#
_symmetry.space_group_name_H-M   'P 1'
#
loop_
_entity.id
_entity.type
_entity.pdbx_description
1 polymer ?
#
loop_
_entity_poly.entity_id
_entity_poly.type
_entity_poly.pdbx_seq_one_letter_code
_entity_poly.pdbx_strand_id
1 'polypeptide(L)'
;KTCLKSIVHKTGLYHATVHIWFYTTKGSILLQQRAASKIIYPLLWDVSVAGHINAAESFKSGAVREIKEEIGLIVDENDLVKIGVFKSFQKYDTGITDNEFHHIFIAELKVDIDKLICQKEEVEALKLVTTETYYDLLNDAKTSNHFIASNKKYYEFVLKSILDNINFKQHSF
;
A
#
# COMPACT_ATOMS: atom_id res chain seq x y z
N LYS A 1 -11.49 7.58 -19.86
CA LYS A 1 -12.58 8.49 -19.45
C LYS A 1 -12.31 8.87 -18.00
N THR A 2 -12.21 10.15 -17.69
CA THR A 2 -12.12 10.67 -16.32
C THR A 2 -13.47 10.56 -15.64
N CYS A 3 -13.52 10.07 -14.40
CA CYS A 3 -14.75 9.96 -13.63
C CYS A 3 -14.48 10.40 -12.17
N LEU A 4 -15.48 10.97 -11.51
CA LEU A 4 -15.38 11.33 -10.09
C LEU A 4 -15.30 10.07 -9.23
N LYS A 5 -14.42 10.08 -8.20
CA LYS A 5 -14.22 8.96 -7.25
C LYS A 5 -15.56 8.45 -6.68
N SER A 6 -16.45 9.34 -6.28
CA SER A 6 -17.77 8.99 -5.72
C SER A 6 -18.66 8.22 -6.72
N ILE A 7 -18.57 8.54 -8.02
CA ILE A 7 -19.31 7.82 -9.06
C ILE A 7 -18.70 6.44 -9.30
N VAL A 8 -17.37 6.35 -9.34
CA VAL A 8 -16.63 5.10 -9.55
C VAL A 8 -17.04 4.05 -8.51
N HIS A 9 -17.00 4.40 -7.23
CA HIS A 9 -17.36 3.51 -6.12
C HIS A 9 -18.85 3.15 -6.09
N LYS A 10 -19.73 4.11 -6.43
CA LYS A 10 -21.18 3.86 -6.49
C LYS A 10 -21.57 2.93 -7.64
N THR A 11 -20.88 3.04 -8.77
CA THR A 11 -21.20 2.28 -10.00
C THR A 11 -20.38 1.02 -10.16
N GLY A 12 -19.35 0.83 -9.31
CA GLY A 12 -18.45 -0.31 -9.39
C GLY A 12 -17.58 -0.33 -10.66
N LEU A 13 -17.20 0.84 -11.18
CA LEU A 13 -16.30 0.90 -12.33
C LEU A 13 -14.88 0.53 -11.93
N TYR A 14 -14.22 -0.29 -12.76
CA TYR A 14 -12.82 -0.56 -12.58
C TYR A 14 -11.98 0.69 -12.77
N HIS A 15 -11.11 0.96 -11.82
CA HIS A 15 -10.19 2.08 -11.83
C HIS A 15 -8.81 1.69 -11.30
N ALA A 16 -7.82 2.52 -11.58
CA ALA A 16 -6.46 2.26 -11.18
C ALA A 16 -6.14 2.92 -9.84
N THR A 17 -5.42 2.18 -9.00
CA THR A 17 -4.83 2.65 -7.75
C THR A 17 -3.34 2.31 -7.73
N VAL A 18 -2.59 2.96 -6.86
CA VAL A 18 -1.20 2.62 -6.57
C VAL A 18 -1.09 2.09 -5.17
N HIS A 19 -0.30 1.03 -5.00
CA HIS A 19 0.12 0.48 -3.72
C HIS A 19 1.63 0.54 -3.65
N ILE A 20 2.16 1.19 -2.64
CA ILE A 20 3.59 1.34 -2.43
C ILE A 20 3.98 0.64 -1.12
N TRP A 21 4.90 -0.30 -1.21
CA TRP A 21 5.43 -1.05 -0.09
C TRP A 21 6.86 -0.60 0.19
N PHE A 22 7.06 0.07 1.32
CA PHE A 22 8.38 0.42 1.80
C PHE A 22 8.99 -0.72 2.60
N TYR A 23 10.28 -0.96 2.37
CA TYR A 23 11.07 -1.94 3.10
C TYR A 23 12.44 -1.37 3.46
N THR A 24 13.09 -1.91 4.48
CA THR A 24 14.46 -1.57 4.85
C THR A 24 15.44 -2.61 4.28
N THR A 25 16.71 -2.24 4.17
CA THR A 25 17.79 -3.18 3.76
C THR A 25 17.92 -4.39 4.69
N LYS A 26 17.41 -4.29 5.92
CA LYS A 26 17.36 -5.38 6.91
C LYS A 26 16.12 -6.29 6.77
N GLY A 27 15.27 -6.03 5.78
CA GLY A 27 14.09 -6.84 5.49
C GLY A 27 12.84 -6.46 6.30
N SER A 28 12.87 -5.38 7.11
CA SER A 28 11.63 -4.90 7.75
C SER A 28 10.74 -4.21 6.73
N ILE A 29 9.43 -4.35 6.91
CA ILE A 29 8.38 -3.81 6.03
C ILE A 29 7.61 -2.74 6.78
N LEU A 30 7.39 -1.59 6.14
CA LEU A 30 6.58 -0.51 6.69
C LEU A 30 5.09 -0.84 6.47
N LEU A 31 4.33 -0.83 7.54
CA LEU A 31 2.88 -0.92 7.54
C LEU A 31 2.27 0.40 7.99
N GLN A 32 1.11 0.73 7.41
CA GLN A 32 0.27 1.86 7.76
C GLN A 32 -0.97 1.38 8.48
N GLN A 33 -1.33 2.04 9.58
CA GLN A 33 -2.64 1.87 10.20
C GLN A 33 -3.59 2.91 9.61
N ARG A 34 -4.72 2.46 9.10
CA ARG A 34 -5.75 3.30 8.52
C ARG A 34 -6.37 4.20 9.61
N ALA A 35 -6.61 5.48 9.27
CA ALA A 35 -7.21 6.42 10.21
C ALA A 35 -8.55 5.92 10.76
N ALA A 36 -8.87 6.27 11.99
CA ALA A 36 -10.13 5.92 12.65
C ALA A 36 -11.37 6.49 11.92
N SER A 37 -11.18 7.57 11.15
CA SER A 37 -12.24 8.23 10.37
C SER A 37 -12.61 7.49 9.08
N LYS A 38 -11.84 6.47 8.67
CA LYS A 38 -12.11 5.71 7.43
C LYS A 38 -13.40 4.90 7.54
N ILE A 39 -14.24 4.97 6.50
CA ILE A 39 -15.50 4.20 6.42
C ILE A 39 -15.23 2.70 6.28
N ILE A 40 -14.15 2.33 5.57
CA ILE A 40 -13.80 0.95 5.28
C ILE A 40 -12.51 0.62 6.02
N TYR A 41 -12.56 -0.45 6.81
CA TYR A 41 -11.43 -0.97 7.60
C TYR A 41 -10.71 0.11 8.45
N PRO A 42 -11.43 0.90 9.28
CA PRO A 42 -10.78 1.83 10.21
C PRO A 42 -9.85 1.06 11.16
N LEU A 43 -8.71 1.65 11.49
CA LEU A 43 -7.71 1.14 12.44
C LEU A 43 -7.05 -0.20 12.06
N LEU A 44 -7.35 -0.78 10.89
CA LEU A 44 -6.61 -1.95 10.42
C LEU A 44 -5.27 -1.54 9.79
N TRP A 45 -4.31 -2.47 9.90
CA TRP A 45 -3.00 -2.31 9.28
C TRP A 45 -3.04 -2.76 7.82
N ASP A 46 -2.28 -2.09 6.97
CA ASP A 46 -2.28 -2.32 5.52
C ASP A 46 -0.93 -1.92 4.90
N VAL A 47 -0.90 -1.88 3.58
CA VAL A 47 0.19 -1.38 2.74
C VAL A 47 0.75 -0.04 3.25
N SER A 48 2.03 0.23 2.96
CA SER A 48 2.68 1.45 3.47
C SER A 48 2.00 2.74 2.99
N VAL A 49 1.60 2.79 1.71
CA VAL A 49 0.87 3.92 1.08
C VAL A 49 -0.04 3.37 0.00
N ALA A 50 -1.28 3.84 -0.08
CA ALA A 50 -2.22 3.46 -1.14
C ALA A 50 -3.12 4.63 -1.54
N GLY A 51 -3.22 4.88 -2.83
CA GLY A 51 -4.05 5.97 -3.31
C GLY A 51 -4.54 5.83 -4.75
N HIS A 52 -5.38 6.78 -5.15
CA HIS A 52 -5.97 6.85 -6.47
C HIS A 52 -5.10 7.65 -7.43
N ILE A 53 -5.17 7.32 -8.70
CA ILE A 53 -4.49 8.07 -9.76
C ILE A 53 -5.41 9.19 -10.26
N ASN A 54 -4.89 10.40 -10.25
CA ASN A 54 -5.59 11.55 -10.81
C ASN A 54 -5.58 11.51 -12.34
N ALA A 55 -6.50 12.26 -12.95
CA ALA A 55 -6.53 12.39 -14.40
C ALA A 55 -5.19 12.94 -14.93
N ALA A 56 -4.69 12.30 -15.97
CA ALA A 56 -3.42 12.63 -16.63
C ALA A 56 -2.13 12.38 -15.81
N GLU A 57 -2.22 11.81 -14.62
CA GLU A 57 -1.04 11.31 -13.89
C GLU A 57 -0.52 9.99 -14.46
N SER A 58 0.80 9.82 -14.47
CA SER A 58 1.42 8.50 -14.58
C SER A 58 1.24 7.72 -13.27
N PHE A 59 1.37 6.40 -13.31
CA PHE A 59 1.30 5.59 -12.08
C PHE A 59 2.43 5.93 -11.10
N LYS A 60 3.62 6.28 -11.60
CA LYS A 60 4.74 6.68 -10.76
C LYS A 60 4.55 8.07 -10.16
N SER A 61 4.09 9.04 -10.95
CA SER A 61 3.84 10.40 -10.42
C SER A 61 2.71 10.39 -9.39
N GLY A 62 1.65 9.62 -9.62
CA GLY A 62 0.60 9.41 -8.63
C GLY A 62 1.13 8.75 -7.35
N ALA A 63 1.99 7.72 -7.47
CA ALA A 63 2.63 7.09 -6.32
C ALA A 63 3.49 8.07 -5.50
N VAL A 64 4.32 8.89 -6.16
CA VAL A 64 5.14 9.92 -5.49
C VAL A 64 4.26 10.95 -4.77
N ARG A 65 3.16 11.38 -5.38
CA ARG A 65 2.20 12.29 -4.76
C ARG A 65 1.57 11.68 -3.50
N GLU A 66 1.03 10.47 -3.60
CA GLU A 66 0.40 9.78 -2.45
C GLU A 66 1.41 9.55 -1.30
N ILE A 67 2.66 9.17 -1.60
CA ILE A 67 3.72 9.04 -0.59
C ILE A 67 3.93 10.36 0.16
N LYS A 68 4.02 11.46 -0.58
CA LYS A 68 4.19 12.78 0.02
C LYS A 68 2.98 13.22 0.83
N GLU A 69 1.76 12.96 0.34
CA GLU A 69 0.52 13.33 1.01
C GLU A 69 0.31 12.51 2.29
N GLU A 70 0.40 11.18 2.23
CA GLU A 70 0.05 10.31 3.35
C GLU A 70 1.12 10.24 4.46
N ILE A 71 2.41 10.21 4.09
CA ILE A 71 3.51 10.01 5.05
C ILE A 71 4.61 11.08 5.01
N GLY A 72 4.43 12.15 4.23
CA GLY A 72 5.34 13.30 4.18
C GLY A 72 6.71 13.01 3.57
N LEU A 73 6.92 11.83 2.97
CA LEU A 73 8.20 11.44 2.39
C LEU A 73 8.34 11.93 0.95
N ILE A 74 9.51 12.50 0.64
CA ILE A 74 9.86 12.89 -0.75
C ILE A 74 10.73 11.79 -1.33
N VAL A 75 10.30 11.20 -2.44
CA VAL A 75 11.01 10.15 -3.18
C VAL A 75 11.13 10.52 -4.66
N ASP A 76 12.15 9.99 -5.33
CA ASP A 76 12.26 10.07 -6.79
C ASP A 76 11.48 8.91 -7.44
N GLU A 77 10.88 9.15 -8.61
CA GLU A 77 10.18 8.11 -9.37
C GLU A 77 11.08 6.91 -9.72
N ASN A 78 12.40 7.14 -9.83
CA ASN A 78 13.39 6.08 -10.10
C ASN A 78 13.63 5.16 -8.90
N ASP A 79 13.31 5.61 -7.68
CA ASP A 79 13.36 4.76 -6.49
C ASP A 79 12.23 3.73 -6.44
N LEU A 80 11.17 3.94 -7.25
CA LEU A 80 10.01 3.07 -7.30
C LEU A 80 10.21 1.93 -8.29
N VAL A 81 10.27 0.71 -7.79
CA VAL A 81 10.35 -0.52 -8.58
C VAL A 81 8.95 -1.10 -8.73
N LYS A 82 8.41 -1.10 -9.96
CA LYS A 82 7.12 -1.73 -10.24
C LYS A 82 7.27 -3.25 -10.24
N ILE A 83 6.47 -3.94 -9.42
CA ILE A 83 6.50 -5.40 -9.31
C ILE A 83 5.30 -6.08 -9.97
N GLY A 84 4.19 -5.37 -10.20
CA GLY A 84 3.05 -5.98 -10.87
C GLY A 84 1.79 -5.12 -10.85
N VAL A 85 0.70 -5.74 -11.33
CA VAL A 85 -0.67 -5.21 -11.25
C VAL A 85 -1.55 -6.31 -10.70
N PHE A 86 -2.33 -6.00 -9.68
CA PHE A 86 -3.24 -6.94 -9.05
C PHE A 86 -4.69 -6.46 -9.20
N LYS A 87 -5.57 -7.33 -9.70
CA LYS A 87 -6.98 -7.04 -9.84
C LYS A 87 -7.69 -7.37 -8.54
N SER A 88 -8.38 -6.38 -7.97
CA SER A 88 -9.20 -6.52 -6.77
C SER A 88 -10.67 -6.27 -7.09
N PHE A 89 -11.52 -7.03 -6.43
CA PHE A 89 -12.97 -6.85 -6.43
C PHE A 89 -13.45 -6.96 -4.98
N GLN A 90 -14.02 -5.89 -4.46
CA GLN A 90 -14.60 -5.89 -3.13
C GLN A 90 -15.96 -5.20 -3.13
N LYS A 91 -16.92 -5.83 -2.50
CA LYS A 91 -18.25 -5.27 -2.26
C LYS A 91 -18.52 -5.22 -0.77
N TYR A 92 -18.88 -4.06 -0.28
CA TYR A 92 -19.11 -3.80 1.14
C TYR A 92 -20.60 -3.68 1.45
N ASP A 93 -20.99 -4.01 2.68
CA ASP A 93 -22.38 -3.89 3.15
C ASP A 93 -22.86 -2.43 3.15
N THR A 94 -21.96 -1.46 3.10
CA THR A 94 -22.23 -0.04 2.93
C THR A 94 -22.75 0.34 1.54
N GLY A 95 -22.82 -0.63 0.60
CA GLY A 95 -23.19 -0.40 -0.81
C GLY A 95 -22.05 0.11 -1.69
N ILE A 96 -20.87 0.28 -1.13
CA ILE A 96 -19.64 0.63 -1.87
C ILE A 96 -19.13 -0.62 -2.59
N THR A 97 -18.70 -0.44 -3.83
CA THR A 97 -18.03 -1.49 -4.63
C THR A 97 -16.69 -0.96 -5.11
N ASP A 98 -15.62 -1.60 -4.64
CA ASP A 98 -14.24 -1.28 -5.04
C ASP A 98 -13.74 -2.29 -6.05
N ASN A 99 -13.70 -1.86 -7.30
CA ASN A 99 -13.13 -2.62 -8.42
C ASN A 99 -11.85 -1.93 -8.85
N GLU A 100 -10.72 -2.49 -8.45
CA GLU A 100 -9.44 -1.82 -8.59
C GLU A 100 -8.40 -2.64 -9.35
N PHE A 101 -7.54 -1.94 -10.07
CA PHE A 101 -6.27 -2.45 -10.55
C PHE A 101 -5.17 -1.79 -9.71
N HIS A 102 -4.65 -2.52 -8.71
CA HIS A 102 -3.54 -2.07 -7.88
C HIS A 102 -2.24 -2.15 -8.66
N HIS A 103 -1.69 -1.01 -9.04
CA HIS A 103 -0.34 -0.91 -9.59
C HIS A 103 0.65 -0.90 -8.42
N ILE A 104 1.40 -2.01 -8.28
CA ILE A 104 2.19 -2.28 -7.08
C ILE A 104 3.64 -1.86 -7.31
N PHE A 105 4.14 -1.07 -6.37
CA PHE A 105 5.53 -0.63 -6.31
C PHE A 105 6.16 -1.04 -4.99
N ILE A 106 7.46 -1.32 -5.02
CA ILE A 106 8.29 -1.45 -3.82
C ILE A 106 9.35 -0.37 -3.84
N ALA A 107 9.74 0.13 -2.68
CA ALA A 107 10.81 1.12 -2.53
C ALA A 107 11.54 0.92 -1.20
N GLU A 108 12.84 1.25 -1.20
CA GLU A 108 13.63 1.22 0.02
C GLU A 108 13.32 2.44 0.90
N LEU A 109 13.00 2.22 2.17
CA LEU A 109 12.87 3.27 3.15
C LEU A 109 14.26 3.70 3.62
N LYS A 110 14.71 4.88 3.16
CA LYS A 110 16.06 5.42 3.40
C LYS A 110 16.13 6.37 4.60
N VAL A 111 15.02 6.56 5.30
CA VAL A 111 14.91 7.44 6.47
C VAL A 111 14.37 6.66 7.66
N ASP A 112 14.63 7.16 8.86
CA ASP A 112 14.03 6.61 10.06
C ASP A 112 12.53 6.87 10.11
N ILE A 113 11.76 5.94 10.66
CA ILE A 113 10.30 6.01 10.71
C ILE A 113 9.78 7.25 11.45
N ASP A 114 10.51 7.73 12.43
CA ASP A 114 10.18 8.93 13.21
C ASP A 114 10.31 10.25 12.42
N LYS A 115 10.90 10.21 11.23
CA LYS A 115 10.96 11.33 10.29
C LYS A 115 9.74 11.42 9.38
N LEU A 116 8.89 10.39 9.37
CA LEU A 116 7.67 10.38 8.57
C LEU A 116 6.57 11.20 9.25
N ILE A 117 5.81 11.93 8.44
CA ILE A 117 4.74 12.82 8.93
C ILE A 117 3.40 12.30 8.36
N CYS A 118 2.63 11.65 9.22
CA CYS A 118 1.33 11.10 8.82
C CYS A 118 0.28 12.19 8.59
N GLN A 119 -0.42 12.10 7.47
CA GLN A 119 -1.67 12.83 7.24
C GLN A 119 -2.77 12.17 8.09
N LYS A 120 -3.20 12.84 9.15
CA LYS A 120 -4.08 12.26 10.19
C LYS A 120 -5.46 11.82 9.70
N GLU A 121 -5.94 12.38 8.60
CA GLU A 121 -7.20 11.99 7.96
C GLU A 121 -7.10 10.64 7.25
N GLU A 122 -5.89 10.23 6.86
CA GLU A 122 -5.62 9.00 6.12
C GLU A 122 -4.91 7.94 6.98
N VAL A 123 -3.94 8.38 7.80
CA VAL A 123 -2.98 7.53 8.50
C VAL A 123 -3.00 7.77 10.01
N GLU A 124 -3.42 6.76 10.79
CA GLU A 124 -3.38 6.79 12.25
C GLU A 124 -1.96 6.61 12.78
N ALA A 125 -1.25 5.59 12.29
CA ALA A 125 0.08 5.22 12.74
C ALA A 125 0.87 4.50 11.66
N LEU A 126 2.19 4.44 11.85
CA LEU A 126 3.12 3.65 11.04
C LEU A 126 3.90 2.70 11.95
N LYS A 127 4.25 1.51 11.45
CA LYS A 127 5.17 0.59 12.13
C LYS A 127 6.04 -0.16 11.13
N LEU A 128 7.25 -0.49 11.55
CA LEU A 128 8.11 -1.46 10.88
C LEU A 128 7.89 -2.85 11.50
N VAL A 129 7.68 -3.85 10.66
CA VAL A 129 7.57 -5.25 11.09
C VAL A 129 8.63 -6.09 10.41
N THR A 130 9.13 -7.12 11.09
CA THR A 130 10.02 -8.11 10.46
C THR A 130 9.24 -8.97 9.47
N THR A 131 9.94 -9.70 8.61
CA THR A 131 9.31 -10.66 7.69
C THR A 131 8.53 -11.75 8.43
N GLU A 132 9.04 -12.22 9.58
CA GLU A 132 8.34 -13.19 10.42
C GLU A 132 7.03 -12.62 10.96
N THR A 133 7.08 -11.43 11.56
CA THR A 133 5.87 -10.73 12.03
C THR A 133 4.87 -10.49 10.90
N TYR A 134 5.36 -10.16 9.69
CA TYR A 134 4.50 -10.00 8.53
C TYR A 134 3.77 -11.28 8.17
N TYR A 135 4.46 -12.43 8.18
CA TYR A 135 3.85 -13.74 7.95
C TYR A 135 2.82 -14.10 9.03
N ASP A 136 3.13 -13.83 10.29
CA ASP A 136 2.21 -14.08 11.41
C ASP A 136 0.94 -13.24 11.24
N LEU A 137 1.06 -11.96 10.91
CA LEU A 137 -0.09 -11.10 10.62
C LEU A 137 -0.94 -11.60 9.45
N LEU A 138 -0.32 -12.14 8.39
CA LEU A 138 -1.04 -12.73 7.27
C LEU A 138 -1.82 -14.00 7.66
N ASN A 139 -1.23 -14.84 8.51
CA ASN A 139 -1.86 -16.08 8.94
C ASN A 139 -3.01 -15.81 9.92
N ASP A 140 -2.91 -14.77 10.73
CA ASP A 140 -3.86 -14.38 11.76
C ASP A 140 -4.87 -13.30 11.32
N ALA A 141 -4.76 -12.78 10.10
CA ALA A 141 -5.55 -11.65 9.59
C ALA A 141 -7.07 -11.87 9.71
N LYS A 142 -7.55 -13.10 9.63
CA LYS A 142 -8.97 -13.42 9.74
C LYS A 142 -9.51 -13.37 11.17
N THR A 143 -8.66 -13.62 12.16
CA THR A 143 -9.05 -13.79 13.57
C THR A 143 -8.67 -12.58 14.40
N SER A 144 -7.52 -11.96 14.14
CA SER A 144 -7.01 -10.84 14.93
C SER A 144 -7.67 -9.49 14.60
N ASN A 145 -8.33 -9.38 13.44
CA ASN A 145 -8.82 -8.10 12.91
C ASN A 145 -7.72 -7.00 12.89
N HIS A 146 -6.48 -7.42 12.72
CA HIS A 146 -5.29 -6.57 12.82
C HIS A 146 -4.75 -6.15 11.45
N PHE A 147 -4.85 -7.04 10.47
CA PHE A 147 -4.41 -6.84 9.10
C PHE A 147 -5.63 -6.91 8.16
N ILE A 148 -5.67 -6.13 7.08
CA ILE A 148 -6.77 -6.26 6.12
C ILE A 148 -6.75 -7.66 5.54
N ALA A 149 -7.80 -8.44 5.86
CA ALA A 149 -7.98 -9.81 5.39
C ALA A 149 -8.39 -9.85 3.92
N SER A 150 -7.57 -9.26 3.05
CA SER A 150 -7.75 -9.30 1.62
C SER A 150 -7.09 -10.55 1.01
N ASN A 151 -6.68 -10.49 -0.21
CA ASN A 151 -6.10 -11.61 -0.90
C ASN A 151 -4.70 -11.99 -0.35
N LYS A 152 -4.59 -13.08 0.42
CA LYS A 152 -3.32 -13.58 0.97
C LYS A 152 -2.24 -13.72 -0.10
N LYS A 153 -2.58 -14.19 -1.31
CA LYS A 153 -1.64 -14.31 -2.43
C LYS A 153 -1.02 -12.98 -2.86
N TYR A 154 -1.76 -11.88 -2.71
CA TYR A 154 -1.24 -10.55 -2.96
C TYR A 154 -0.11 -10.19 -2.01
N TYR A 155 -0.32 -10.38 -0.71
CA TYR A 155 0.69 -10.07 0.31
C TYR A 155 1.91 -10.99 0.23
N GLU A 156 1.71 -12.28 -0.07
CA GLU A 156 2.80 -13.24 -0.29
C GLU A 156 3.64 -12.86 -1.51
N PHE A 157 3.00 -12.42 -2.60
CA PHE A 157 3.68 -11.93 -3.79
C PHE A 157 4.52 -10.68 -3.50
N VAL A 158 3.99 -9.73 -2.74
CA VAL A 158 4.70 -8.52 -2.33
C VAL A 158 5.94 -8.87 -1.50
N LEU A 159 5.78 -9.70 -0.47
CA LEU A 159 6.88 -10.12 0.38
C LEU A 159 7.99 -10.81 -0.42
N LYS A 160 7.61 -11.77 -1.29
CA LYS A 160 8.58 -12.43 -2.17
C LYS A 160 9.34 -11.41 -3.02
N SER A 161 8.64 -10.47 -3.64
CA SER A 161 9.25 -9.45 -4.49
C SER A 161 10.22 -8.54 -3.73
N ILE A 162 9.91 -8.19 -2.47
CA ILE A 162 10.80 -7.44 -1.60
C ILE A 162 12.08 -8.25 -1.31
N LEU A 163 11.93 -9.51 -0.89
CA LEU A 163 13.09 -10.38 -0.57
C LEU A 163 13.98 -10.61 -1.80
N ASP A 164 13.39 -10.88 -2.96
CA ASP A 164 14.13 -11.03 -4.21
C ASP A 164 14.92 -9.75 -4.56
N ASN A 165 14.33 -8.57 -4.34
CA ASN A 165 14.98 -7.29 -4.62
C ASN A 165 16.13 -7.00 -3.65
N ILE A 166 15.98 -7.33 -2.35
CA ILE A 166 17.05 -7.21 -1.35
C ILE A 166 18.22 -8.11 -1.72
N ASN A 167 17.95 -9.38 -2.04
CA ASN A 167 18.99 -10.35 -2.42
C ASN A 167 19.72 -9.92 -3.70
N PHE A 168 19.00 -9.42 -4.70
CA PHE A 168 19.61 -8.91 -5.93
C PHE A 168 20.59 -7.76 -5.64
N LYS A 169 20.19 -6.79 -4.82
CA LYS A 169 21.06 -5.66 -4.44
C LYS A 169 22.31 -6.10 -3.68
N GLN A 170 22.21 -7.10 -2.80
CA GLN A 170 23.35 -7.61 -2.04
C GLN A 170 24.38 -8.36 -2.88
N HIS A 171 23.98 -8.94 -4.02
CA HIS A 171 24.87 -9.69 -4.91
C HIS A 171 25.35 -8.87 -6.12
N SER A 172 24.92 -7.62 -6.25
CA SER A 172 25.29 -6.73 -7.36
C SER A 172 26.46 -5.78 -7.02
N PHE A 173 27.10 -5.99 -5.89
CA PHE A 173 28.32 -5.34 -5.40
C PHE A 173 29.31 -6.43 -5.00
#